data_e618a7c1c0fc40acb7b21f60b8b9fdd3
#
_entry.id   e618a7c1c0fc40acb7b21f60b8b9fdd3
#
_cell.length_a   1.000
_cell.length_b   1.000
_cell.length_c   1.000
_cell.angle_alpha   90.00
_cell.angle_beta   90.00
_cell.angle_gamma   90.00
#
_symmetry.space_group_name_H-M   'P 1'
#
loop_
_entity.id
_entity.type
_entity.pdbx_description
1 polymer ?
#
loop_
_entity_poly.entity_id
_entity_poly.type
_entity_poly.pdbx_seq_one_letter_code
_entity_poly.pdbx_strand_id
1 'polypeptide(L)'
;MSSPDVPHIPVLRDAVLDALRPGDLPAGRFVDGTVGAGGHTAAILAAAPDARLLGLDRDPAALALAREQLSPFGDRATLVHASYEQMAEHVAAWLGEGAGVDGILLDLGISSMQVDDPARGFAFTHDGPLDMRFDPTAPGPTAAEIVNTWPAEDLADILY
;
A
#
# COMPACT_ATOMS: atom_id res chain seq x y z
N MET A 1 -13.68 -18.56 -20.57
CA MET A 1 -13.15 -19.47 -19.54
C MET A 1 -12.14 -18.65 -18.76
N SER A 2 -12.54 -18.16 -17.57
CA SER A 2 -11.65 -17.39 -16.71
C SER A 2 -10.53 -18.30 -16.24
N SER A 3 -9.28 -17.85 -16.39
CA SER A 3 -8.12 -18.51 -15.80
C SER A 3 -8.35 -18.68 -14.30
N PRO A 4 -7.91 -19.80 -13.69
CA PRO A 4 -8.03 -19.96 -12.25
C PRO A 4 -7.27 -18.81 -11.58
N ASP A 5 -7.93 -18.15 -10.62
CA ASP A 5 -7.35 -17.13 -9.74
C ASP A 5 -6.10 -17.72 -9.08
N VAL A 6 -4.95 -17.45 -9.65
CA VAL A 6 -3.68 -17.73 -8.99
C VAL A 6 -3.56 -16.67 -7.89
N PRO A 7 -3.55 -17.05 -6.60
CA PRO A 7 -3.41 -16.08 -5.54
C PRO A 7 -2.13 -15.28 -5.75
N HIS A 8 -2.26 -13.96 -5.83
CA HIS A 8 -1.12 -13.08 -6.01
C HIS A 8 -0.22 -13.19 -4.76
N ILE A 9 0.91 -13.87 -4.91
CA ILE A 9 1.90 -13.99 -3.83
C ILE A 9 2.70 -12.68 -3.81
N PRO A 10 2.73 -11.97 -2.68
CA PRO A 10 3.52 -10.74 -2.55
C PRO A 10 5.01 -11.00 -2.82
N VAL A 11 5.67 -10.04 -3.43
CA VAL A 11 7.10 -10.09 -3.70
C VAL A 11 7.87 -10.16 -2.36
N LEU A 12 8.87 -11.04 -2.27
CA LEU A 12 9.71 -11.20 -1.07
C LEU A 12 8.94 -11.55 0.22
N ARG A 13 7.75 -12.16 0.12
CA ARG A 13 6.91 -12.49 1.28
C ARG A 13 7.68 -13.15 2.42
N ASP A 14 8.46 -14.18 2.11
CA ASP A 14 9.17 -14.95 3.12
C ASP A 14 10.31 -14.13 3.76
N ALA A 15 11.00 -13.28 2.98
CA ALA A 15 12.00 -12.36 3.51
C ALA A 15 11.40 -11.29 4.43
N VAL A 16 10.19 -10.81 4.13
CA VAL A 16 9.44 -9.89 5.02
C VAL A 16 9.08 -10.58 6.33
N LEU A 17 8.58 -11.82 6.28
CA LEU A 17 8.25 -12.58 7.49
C LEU A 17 9.50 -12.89 8.32
N ASP A 18 10.62 -13.23 7.70
CA ASP A 18 11.90 -13.46 8.37
C ASP A 18 12.44 -12.18 9.04
N ALA A 19 12.27 -11.03 8.41
CA ALA A 19 12.74 -9.75 8.94
C ALA A 19 11.87 -9.25 10.09
N LEU A 20 10.54 -9.28 9.94
CA LEU A 20 9.58 -8.81 10.95
C LEU A 20 9.36 -9.82 12.09
N ARG A 21 9.60 -11.10 11.83
CA ARG A 21 9.45 -12.21 12.79
C ARG A 21 8.14 -12.19 13.59
N PRO A 22 6.99 -12.05 12.90
CA PRO A 22 5.71 -11.94 13.59
C PRO A 22 5.38 -13.16 14.46
N GLY A 23 5.90 -14.34 14.11
CA GLY A 23 5.75 -15.57 14.91
C GLY A 23 6.39 -15.49 16.31
N ASP A 24 7.41 -14.66 16.50
CA ASP A 24 8.03 -14.41 17.80
C ASP A 24 7.24 -13.35 18.62
N LEU A 25 6.32 -12.65 17.98
CA LEU A 25 5.52 -11.55 18.53
C LEU A 25 4.02 -11.83 18.32
N PRO A 26 3.46 -12.86 18.97
CA PRO A 26 2.10 -13.33 18.66
C PRO A 26 1.00 -12.26 18.88
N ALA A 27 1.22 -11.31 19.78
CA ALA A 27 0.36 -10.14 20.02
C ALA A 27 1.00 -8.83 19.51
N GLY A 28 1.91 -8.92 18.54
CA GLY A 28 2.64 -7.78 17.98
C GLY A 28 1.74 -6.77 17.29
N ARG A 29 2.22 -5.54 17.23
CA ARG A 29 1.58 -4.41 16.55
C ARG A 29 2.42 -4.02 15.37
N PHE A 30 1.88 -4.20 14.17
CA PHE A 30 2.60 -3.94 12.93
C PHE A 30 1.93 -2.81 12.14
N VAL A 31 2.71 -2.15 11.30
CA VAL A 31 2.20 -1.18 10.32
C VAL A 31 2.65 -1.59 8.94
N ASP A 32 1.72 -1.60 8.00
CA ASP A 32 1.99 -1.73 6.58
C ASP A 32 1.62 -0.39 5.92
N GLY A 33 2.63 0.41 5.58
CA GLY A 33 2.42 1.74 5.01
C GLY A 33 2.09 1.74 3.52
N THR A 34 2.08 0.54 2.91
CA THR A 34 1.83 0.30 1.48
C THR A 34 1.00 -0.97 1.30
N VAL A 35 -0.15 -1.01 1.98
CA VAL A 35 -0.92 -2.26 2.13
C VAL A 35 -1.34 -2.89 0.81
N GLY A 36 -1.48 -2.09 -0.25
CA GLY A 36 -1.89 -2.58 -1.57
C GLY A 36 -3.18 -3.41 -1.49
N ALA A 37 -3.18 -4.59 -2.11
CA ALA A 37 -4.29 -5.54 -2.00
C ALA A 37 -4.29 -6.35 -0.68
N GLY A 38 -3.33 -6.14 0.23
CA GLY A 38 -3.31 -6.77 1.55
C GLY A 38 -2.50 -8.07 1.65
N GLY A 39 -1.72 -8.42 0.64
CA GLY A 39 -1.01 -9.69 0.59
C GLY A 39 0.03 -9.88 1.71
N HIS A 40 0.90 -8.90 1.94
CA HIS A 40 1.87 -8.91 3.04
C HIS A 40 1.18 -8.89 4.40
N THR A 41 0.20 -7.99 4.55
CA THR A 41 -0.62 -7.88 5.76
C THR A 41 -1.28 -9.22 6.13
N ALA A 42 -1.86 -9.92 5.15
CA ALA A 42 -2.45 -11.24 5.37
C ALA A 42 -1.41 -12.26 5.85
N ALA A 43 -0.21 -12.25 5.25
CA ALA A 43 0.87 -13.15 5.64
C ALA A 43 1.36 -12.90 7.08
N ILE A 44 1.53 -11.63 7.47
CA ILE A 44 1.92 -11.24 8.83
C ILE A 44 0.86 -11.69 9.85
N LEU A 45 -0.42 -11.39 9.60
CA LEU A 45 -1.50 -11.75 10.50
C LEU A 45 -1.76 -13.26 10.59
N ALA A 46 -1.47 -14.01 9.53
CA ALA A 46 -1.54 -15.47 9.54
C ALA A 46 -0.40 -16.10 10.39
N ALA A 47 0.79 -15.48 10.38
CA ALA A 47 1.94 -15.95 11.16
C ALA A 47 1.85 -15.63 12.67
N ALA A 48 1.01 -14.65 13.06
CA ALA A 48 0.86 -14.19 14.45
C ALA A 48 -0.64 -14.08 14.83
N PRO A 49 -1.19 -15.08 15.55
CA PRO A 49 -2.65 -15.22 15.76
C PRO A 49 -3.31 -14.05 16.49
N ASP A 50 -2.60 -13.40 17.42
CA ASP A 50 -3.11 -12.30 18.24
C ASP A 50 -2.55 -10.93 17.80
N ALA A 51 -1.74 -10.89 16.75
CA ALA A 51 -1.19 -9.66 16.22
C ALA A 51 -2.28 -8.79 15.58
N ARG A 52 -2.06 -7.49 15.64
CA ARG A 52 -2.88 -6.46 15.00
C ARG A 52 -2.03 -5.65 14.02
N LEU A 53 -2.63 -5.22 12.94
CA LEU A 53 -1.93 -4.46 11.92
C LEU A 53 -2.75 -3.25 11.47
N LEU A 54 -2.08 -2.12 11.36
CA LEU A 54 -2.57 -0.90 10.74
C LEU A 54 -2.02 -0.84 9.30
N GLY A 55 -2.90 -0.91 8.31
CA GLY A 55 -2.58 -0.80 6.89
C GLY A 55 -2.96 0.56 6.34
N LEU A 56 -2.02 1.24 5.69
CA LEU A 56 -2.24 2.49 4.99
C LEU A 56 -2.02 2.30 3.49
N ASP A 57 -2.83 2.93 2.68
CA ASP A 57 -2.58 3.08 1.24
C ASP A 57 -3.21 4.38 0.73
N ARG A 58 -2.59 4.98 -0.27
CA ARG A 58 -3.12 6.16 -0.96
C ARG A 58 -4.12 5.79 -2.04
N ASP A 59 -4.10 4.52 -2.52
CA ASP A 59 -4.96 4.05 -3.59
C ASP A 59 -6.27 3.47 -3.03
N PRO A 60 -7.42 4.15 -3.23
CA PRO A 60 -8.70 3.65 -2.75
C PRO A 60 -9.11 2.32 -3.40
N ALA A 61 -8.67 2.05 -4.65
CA ALA A 61 -8.93 0.79 -5.32
C ALA A 61 -8.17 -0.37 -4.66
N ALA A 62 -6.91 -0.14 -4.30
CA ALA A 62 -6.10 -1.10 -3.54
C ALA A 62 -6.74 -1.42 -2.18
N LEU A 63 -7.19 -0.39 -1.45
CA LEU A 63 -7.87 -0.56 -0.17
C LEU A 63 -9.18 -1.34 -0.27
N ALA A 64 -9.91 -1.21 -1.38
CA ALA A 64 -11.11 -2.01 -1.61
C ALA A 64 -10.79 -3.51 -1.66
N LEU A 65 -9.76 -3.89 -2.42
CA LEU A 65 -9.27 -5.27 -2.49
C LEU A 65 -8.70 -5.75 -1.15
N ALA A 66 -7.94 -4.89 -0.46
CA ALA A 66 -7.42 -5.22 0.87
C ALA A 66 -8.52 -5.54 1.87
N ARG A 67 -9.65 -4.80 1.86
CA ARG A 67 -10.81 -5.08 2.73
C ARG A 67 -11.39 -6.46 2.47
N GLU A 68 -11.49 -6.87 1.23
CA GLU A 68 -11.98 -8.21 0.86
C GLU A 68 -11.00 -9.29 1.32
N GLN A 69 -9.72 -9.14 0.98
CA GLN A 69 -8.68 -10.12 1.30
C GLN A 69 -8.45 -10.26 2.81
N LEU A 70 -8.55 -9.18 3.56
CA LEU A 70 -8.30 -9.16 5.01
C LEU A 70 -9.56 -9.42 5.84
N SER A 71 -10.71 -9.59 5.22
CA SER A 71 -11.98 -9.86 5.92
C SER A 71 -11.91 -11.06 6.90
N PRO A 72 -11.16 -12.15 6.64
CA PRO A 72 -11.04 -13.26 7.58
C PRO A 72 -10.33 -12.90 8.90
N PHE A 73 -9.57 -11.80 8.91
CA PHE A 73 -8.83 -11.36 10.10
C PHE A 73 -9.64 -10.43 11.02
N GLY A 74 -10.81 -9.96 10.56
CA GLY A 74 -11.72 -9.11 11.35
C GLY A 74 -11.02 -7.86 11.89
N ASP A 75 -11.24 -7.56 13.17
CA ASP A 75 -10.72 -6.35 13.83
C ASP A 75 -9.19 -6.34 14.01
N ARG A 76 -8.49 -7.39 13.60
CA ARG A 76 -7.03 -7.44 13.65
C ARG A 76 -6.37 -6.61 12.54
N ALA A 77 -7.09 -6.34 11.45
CA ALA A 77 -6.64 -5.48 10.35
C ALA A 77 -7.43 -4.16 10.37
N THR A 78 -6.76 -3.06 10.61
CA THR A 78 -7.31 -1.70 10.50
C THR A 78 -6.77 -1.06 9.24
N LEU A 79 -7.65 -0.63 8.32
CA LEU A 79 -7.26 -0.04 7.04
C LEU A 79 -7.63 1.44 6.97
N VAL A 80 -6.68 2.27 6.55
CA VAL A 80 -6.82 3.73 6.46
C VAL A 80 -6.40 4.21 5.06
N HIS A 81 -7.23 5.05 4.45
CA HIS A 81 -6.89 5.76 3.22
C HIS A 81 -6.01 6.97 3.57
N ALA A 82 -4.70 6.78 3.50
CA ALA A 82 -3.71 7.79 3.87
C ALA A 82 -2.34 7.50 3.23
N SER A 83 -1.50 8.54 3.17
CA SER A 83 -0.08 8.37 2.87
C SER A 83 0.66 7.79 4.08
N TYR A 84 1.69 6.97 3.85
CA TYR A 84 2.59 6.54 4.92
C TYR A 84 3.33 7.72 5.61
N GLU A 85 3.38 8.88 4.99
CA GLU A 85 3.90 10.13 5.61
C GLU A 85 3.09 10.52 6.86
N GLN A 86 1.82 10.14 6.92
CA GLN A 86 0.91 10.39 8.02
C GLN A 86 0.90 9.24 9.05
N MET A 87 1.79 8.25 8.89
CA MET A 87 1.83 7.03 9.70
C MET A 87 1.86 7.31 11.21
N ALA A 88 2.68 8.26 11.66
CA ALA A 88 2.81 8.57 13.07
C ALA A 88 1.48 9.04 13.70
N GLU A 89 0.73 9.87 12.98
CA GLU A 89 -0.58 10.36 13.39
C GLU A 89 -1.60 9.20 13.51
N HIS A 90 -1.62 8.32 12.50
CA HIS A 90 -2.52 7.18 12.50
C HIS A 90 -2.15 6.13 13.55
N VAL A 91 -0.87 5.92 13.84
CA VAL A 91 -0.42 5.05 14.93
C VAL A 91 -0.85 5.63 16.28
N ALA A 92 -0.69 6.93 16.51
CA ALA A 92 -1.13 7.59 17.74
C ALA A 92 -2.66 7.48 17.93
N ALA A 93 -3.43 7.65 16.85
CA ALA A 93 -4.89 7.46 16.89
C ALA A 93 -5.29 6.01 17.16
N TRP A 94 -4.53 5.02 16.66
CA TRP A 94 -4.83 3.60 16.80
C TRP A 94 -4.43 3.02 18.16
N LEU A 95 -3.27 3.42 18.71
CA LEU A 95 -2.68 2.82 19.91
C LEU A 95 -2.61 3.78 21.11
N GLY A 96 -2.83 5.07 20.90
CA GLY A 96 -2.60 6.13 21.87
C GLY A 96 -1.25 6.84 21.68
N GLU A 97 -1.18 8.07 22.19
CA GLU A 97 0.01 8.90 22.13
C GLU A 97 1.23 8.22 22.78
N GLY A 98 2.37 8.26 22.09
CA GLY A 98 3.63 7.68 22.57
C GLY A 98 3.72 6.17 22.50
N ALA A 99 2.68 5.47 22.00
CA ALA A 99 2.76 4.03 21.76
C ALA A 99 3.67 3.72 20.58
N GLY A 100 4.47 2.65 20.72
CA GLY A 100 5.31 2.11 19.65
C GLY A 100 4.66 0.94 18.93
N VAL A 101 5.23 0.59 17.78
CA VAL A 101 4.91 -0.61 17.01
C VAL A 101 6.12 -1.53 16.96
N ASP A 102 5.89 -2.83 16.76
CA ASP A 102 6.93 -3.85 16.76
C ASP A 102 7.61 -3.99 15.40
N GLY A 103 6.92 -3.58 14.33
CA GLY A 103 7.47 -3.60 12.98
C GLY A 103 6.70 -2.73 12.01
N ILE A 104 7.43 -2.22 11.01
CA ILE A 104 6.88 -1.39 9.92
C ILE A 104 7.32 -2.01 8.59
N LEU A 105 6.39 -2.15 7.67
CA LEU A 105 6.62 -2.54 6.29
C LEU A 105 6.36 -1.36 5.36
N LEU A 106 7.29 -1.15 4.43
CA LEU A 106 7.12 -0.26 3.27
C LEU A 106 7.59 -1.02 2.03
N ASP A 107 6.65 -1.42 1.18
CA ASP A 107 6.90 -2.00 -0.14
C ASP A 107 6.73 -0.90 -1.20
N LEU A 108 7.82 -0.13 -1.39
CA LEU A 108 7.78 1.09 -2.19
C LEU A 108 7.83 0.77 -3.68
N GLY A 109 6.94 1.37 -4.43
CA GLY A 109 6.88 1.24 -5.89
C GLY A 109 5.45 1.35 -6.41
N ILE A 110 5.29 1.02 -7.69
CA ILE A 110 3.98 0.93 -8.35
C ILE A 110 3.46 -0.51 -8.27
N SER A 111 2.15 -0.67 -8.12
CA SER A 111 1.53 -1.99 -8.10
C SER A 111 1.21 -2.51 -9.50
N SER A 112 1.11 -3.83 -9.67
CA SER A 112 0.62 -4.44 -10.92
C SER A 112 -0.75 -3.92 -11.31
N MET A 113 -1.65 -3.69 -10.37
CA MET A 113 -2.99 -3.13 -10.63
C MET A 113 -2.93 -1.74 -11.27
N GLN A 114 -1.96 -0.90 -10.88
CA GLN A 114 -1.76 0.42 -11.47
C GLN A 114 -1.19 0.33 -12.89
N VAL A 115 -0.32 -0.65 -13.13
CA VAL A 115 0.28 -0.90 -14.46
C VAL A 115 -0.74 -1.54 -15.41
N ASP A 116 -1.57 -2.45 -14.91
CA ASP A 116 -2.52 -3.21 -15.74
C ASP A 116 -3.78 -2.39 -16.11
N ASP A 117 -4.04 -1.29 -15.40
CA ASP A 117 -5.15 -0.37 -15.71
C ASP A 117 -4.68 0.78 -16.62
N PRO A 118 -5.03 0.79 -17.92
CA PRO A 118 -4.64 1.86 -18.83
C PRO A 118 -5.11 3.26 -18.38
N ALA A 119 -6.23 3.34 -17.65
CA ALA A 119 -6.78 4.61 -17.16
C ALA A 119 -5.90 5.28 -16.09
N ARG A 120 -4.98 4.54 -15.48
CA ARG A 120 -4.08 5.04 -14.45
C ARG A 120 -2.83 5.73 -15.02
N GLY A 121 -2.47 5.48 -16.27
CA GLY A 121 -1.35 6.12 -16.96
C GLY A 121 0.04 5.60 -16.61
N PHE A 122 0.16 4.44 -15.93
CA PHE A 122 1.44 3.80 -15.61
C PHE A 122 1.90 2.78 -16.66
N ALA A 123 1.01 2.37 -17.57
CA ALA A 123 1.31 1.34 -18.56
C ALA A 123 2.17 1.89 -19.72
N PHE A 124 3.17 1.10 -20.14
CA PHE A 124 3.94 1.36 -21.38
C PHE A 124 3.33 0.68 -22.61
N THR A 125 2.45 -0.30 -22.41
CA THR A 125 1.93 -1.19 -23.45
C THR A 125 0.54 -0.80 -23.96
N HIS A 126 -0.11 0.14 -23.30
CA HIS A 126 -1.46 0.56 -23.61
C HIS A 126 -1.55 2.08 -23.62
N ASP A 127 -2.32 2.64 -24.56
CA ASP A 127 -2.64 4.05 -24.58
C ASP A 127 -3.66 4.36 -23.49
N GLY A 128 -3.44 5.48 -22.79
CA GLY A 128 -4.33 5.97 -21.74
C GLY A 128 -4.00 7.42 -21.38
N PRO A 129 -4.79 8.04 -20.48
CA PRO A 129 -4.47 9.35 -19.94
C PRO A 129 -3.17 9.27 -19.16
N LEU A 130 -2.29 10.25 -19.28
CA LEU A 130 -1.08 10.37 -18.49
C LEU A 130 -1.42 10.98 -17.12
N ASP A 131 -2.14 10.21 -16.29
CA ASP A 131 -2.53 10.64 -14.94
C ASP A 131 -1.40 10.42 -13.92
N MET A 132 -1.01 9.17 -13.70
CA MET A 132 0.05 8.69 -12.80
C MET A 132 -0.11 9.09 -11.31
N ARG A 133 -1.26 9.56 -10.88
CA ARG A 133 -1.52 9.77 -9.46
C ARG A 133 -1.80 8.43 -8.76
N PHE A 134 -1.19 8.20 -7.62
CA PHE A 134 -1.50 7.02 -6.78
C PHE A 134 -2.94 7.06 -6.27
N ASP A 135 -3.43 8.24 -5.95
CA ASP A 135 -4.84 8.47 -5.63
C ASP A 135 -5.46 9.39 -6.70
N PRO A 136 -6.22 8.83 -7.66
CA PRO A 136 -6.86 9.63 -8.70
C PRO A 136 -8.03 10.48 -8.17
N THR A 137 -8.48 10.24 -6.93
CA THR A 137 -9.57 11.00 -6.28
C THR A 137 -9.06 12.19 -5.49
N ALA A 138 -7.77 12.21 -5.13
CA ALA A 138 -7.16 13.31 -4.40
C ALA A 138 -6.95 14.54 -5.31
N PRO A 139 -6.97 15.75 -4.74
CA PRO A 139 -6.58 16.96 -5.48
C PRO A 139 -5.09 16.90 -5.83
N GLY A 140 -4.73 17.50 -6.94
CA GLY A 140 -3.35 17.60 -7.41
C GLY A 140 -3.23 17.41 -8.91
N PRO A 141 -2.11 17.83 -9.48
CA PRO A 141 -1.90 17.76 -10.92
C PRO A 141 -1.65 16.32 -11.37
N THR A 142 -2.13 15.99 -12.55
CA THR A 142 -1.75 14.78 -13.29
C THR A 142 -0.32 14.91 -13.83
N ALA A 143 0.32 13.80 -14.20
CA ALA A 143 1.63 13.86 -14.86
C ALA A 143 1.55 14.63 -16.19
N ALA A 144 0.44 14.54 -16.93
CA ALA A 144 0.22 15.33 -18.13
C ALA A 144 0.23 16.84 -17.86
N GLU A 145 -0.43 17.30 -16.79
CA GLU A 145 -0.42 18.70 -16.39
C GLU A 145 0.96 19.16 -15.97
N ILE A 146 1.67 18.36 -15.17
CA ILE A 146 3.04 18.66 -14.74
C ILE A 146 3.95 18.86 -15.96
N VAL A 147 4.01 17.89 -16.87
CA VAL A 147 4.90 17.94 -18.03
C VAL A 147 4.57 19.10 -18.98
N ASN A 148 3.28 19.48 -19.10
CA ASN A 148 2.88 20.54 -20.04
C ASN A 148 2.89 21.95 -19.45
N THR A 149 2.94 22.09 -18.12
CA THR A 149 2.75 23.43 -17.49
C THR A 149 3.89 23.87 -16.59
N TRP A 150 4.71 22.94 -16.07
CA TRP A 150 5.80 23.29 -15.18
C TRP A 150 7.01 23.87 -15.94
N PRO A 151 7.76 24.80 -15.33
CA PRO A 151 9.03 25.27 -15.87
C PRO A 151 10.03 24.11 -16.06
N ALA A 152 10.90 24.24 -17.08
CA ALA A 152 11.87 23.18 -17.38
C ALA A 152 12.86 22.91 -16.22
N GLU A 153 13.17 23.93 -15.44
CA GLU A 153 14.02 23.82 -14.25
C GLU A 153 13.36 22.97 -13.15
N ASP A 154 12.05 23.21 -12.89
CA ASP A 154 11.30 22.42 -11.90
C ASP A 154 11.14 20.95 -12.34
N LEU A 155 10.96 20.72 -13.65
CA LEU A 155 10.94 19.35 -14.21
C LEU A 155 12.29 18.66 -14.08
N ALA A 156 13.40 19.38 -14.26
CA ALA A 156 14.74 18.82 -14.06
C ALA A 156 14.95 18.40 -12.62
N ASP A 157 14.51 19.21 -11.65
CA ASP A 157 14.68 18.95 -10.21
C ASP A 157 13.94 17.71 -9.71
N ILE A 158 12.85 17.31 -10.37
CA ILE A 158 12.14 16.06 -10.01
C ILE A 158 12.69 14.81 -10.72
N LEU A 159 13.55 14.98 -11.75
CA LEU A 159 14.10 13.88 -12.54
C LEU A 159 15.55 13.56 -12.17
N TYR A 160 16.25 14.45 -11.53
CA TYR A 160 17.68 14.36 -11.15
C TYR A 160 17.89 14.62 -9.66
#